data_3327d4d569177a3af71a6e6dd50cc44b
#
_entry.id   3327d4d569177a3af71a6e6dd50cc44b
#
_cell.length_a   1.000
_cell.length_b   1.000
_cell.length_c   1.000
_cell.angle_alpha   90.00
_cell.angle_beta   90.00
_cell.angle_gamma   90.00
#
_symmetry.space_group_name_H-M   'P 1'
#
loop_
_entity.id
_entity.type
_entity.pdbx_description
1 polymer ?
#
loop_
_entity_poly.entity_id
_entity_poly.type
_entity_poly.pdbx_seq_one_letter_code
_entity_poly.pdbx_strand_id
1 'polypeptide(L)'
;MMKHLIELKELSQIDIPEGASKLETALLVGRFAHSAFPHNGDNQPSSSDPITILKEAQAGASFRCVEYSHLAAWLMMAHGLEARTLNIMTKDVATEEYGAGHVVVEFYEGEEHGWVMADIQAGVVARYETKLQSALELSQSIDVASIEGFDGKRFTEPEGMFGGDYKEWLRPYLYFLDRSPKLNYEYFIDPEPHLILVPDGDSPPKYFQRTHKLDLVTVASDIFYCV
;
A
#
# COMPACT_ATOMS: atom_id res chain seq x y z
N MET A 1 -16.24 4.88 -12.73
CA MET A 1 -15.04 5.39 -12.02
C MET A 1 -15.26 6.80 -11.48
N MET A 2 -15.40 7.86 -12.30
CA MET A 2 -15.49 9.28 -11.82
C MET A 2 -16.58 9.52 -10.78
N LYS A 3 -17.82 9.05 -11.00
CA LYS A 3 -18.92 9.18 -10.03
C LYS A 3 -18.60 8.55 -8.68
N HIS A 4 -17.90 7.45 -8.69
CA HIS A 4 -17.48 6.70 -7.51
C HIS A 4 -16.42 7.45 -6.69
N LEU A 5 -15.43 8.04 -7.37
CA LEU A 5 -14.42 8.89 -6.72
C LEU A 5 -15.05 10.12 -6.06
N ILE A 6 -16.04 10.74 -6.70
CA ILE A 6 -16.78 11.88 -6.12
C ILE A 6 -17.53 11.44 -4.86
N GLU A 7 -18.29 10.34 -4.92
CA GLU A 7 -19.03 9.82 -3.76
C GLU A 7 -18.10 9.46 -2.60
N LEU A 8 -16.96 8.81 -2.89
CA LEU A 8 -15.96 8.45 -1.88
C LEU A 8 -15.35 9.69 -1.21
N LYS A 9 -15.02 10.71 -2.02
CA LYS A 9 -14.51 11.98 -1.54
C LYS A 9 -15.50 12.68 -0.61
N GLU A 10 -16.78 12.75 -1.03
CA GLU A 10 -17.84 13.35 -0.21
C GLU A 10 -18.06 12.59 1.09
N LEU A 11 -18.05 11.24 1.04
CA LEU A 11 -18.27 10.39 2.21
C LEU A 11 -17.12 10.49 3.22
N SER A 12 -15.88 10.63 2.76
CA SER A 12 -14.70 10.70 3.63
C SER A 12 -14.61 12.03 4.39
N GLN A 13 -15.11 13.12 3.82
CA GLN A 13 -15.05 14.47 4.41
C GLN A 13 -13.62 14.91 4.78
N ILE A 14 -12.61 14.42 4.05
CA ILE A 14 -11.23 14.84 4.30
C ILE A 14 -11.08 16.31 3.89
N ASP A 15 -10.65 17.12 4.84
CA ASP A 15 -10.34 18.54 4.59
C ASP A 15 -8.91 18.67 4.07
N ILE A 16 -8.78 18.92 2.75
CA ILE A 16 -7.49 19.20 2.12
C ILE A 16 -7.36 20.71 1.95
N PRO A 17 -6.36 21.36 2.57
CA PRO A 17 -6.15 22.79 2.43
C PRO A 17 -5.98 23.22 0.97
N GLU A 18 -6.50 24.40 0.63
CA GLU A 18 -6.29 24.99 -0.70
C GLU A 18 -4.79 25.21 -0.94
N GLY A 19 -4.28 24.73 -2.08
CA GLY A 19 -2.85 24.81 -2.41
C GLY A 19 -1.97 23.76 -1.76
N ALA A 20 -2.54 22.77 -1.05
CA ALA A 20 -1.77 21.65 -0.53
C ALA A 20 -0.98 20.94 -1.65
N SER A 21 0.26 20.60 -1.39
CA SER A 21 1.10 19.81 -2.28
C SER A 21 0.55 18.37 -2.42
N LYS A 22 1.03 17.64 -3.45
CA LYS A 22 0.71 16.22 -3.61
C LYS A 22 1.10 15.41 -2.38
N LEU A 23 2.27 15.67 -1.81
CA LEU A 23 2.75 15.01 -0.61
C LEU A 23 1.84 15.30 0.59
N GLU A 24 1.52 16.57 0.86
CA GLU A 24 0.62 16.93 1.95
C GLU A 24 -0.76 16.27 1.80
N THR A 25 -1.30 16.28 0.58
CA THR A 25 -2.56 15.60 0.27
C THR A 25 -2.48 14.11 0.56
N ALA A 26 -1.41 13.43 0.10
CA ALA A 26 -1.22 12.00 0.33
C ALA A 26 -1.09 11.65 1.81
N LEU A 27 -0.34 12.45 2.57
CA LEU A 27 -0.17 12.23 4.02
C LEU A 27 -1.47 12.47 4.80
N LEU A 28 -2.29 13.46 4.42
CA LEU A 28 -3.60 13.71 5.02
C LEU A 28 -4.56 12.54 4.73
N VAL A 29 -4.62 12.09 3.48
CA VAL A 29 -5.42 10.93 3.09
C VAL A 29 -4.94 9.67 3.79
N GLY A 30 -3.63 9.43 3.82
CA GLY A 30 -3.01 8.29 4.52
C GLY A 30 -3.37 8.27 6.00
N ARG A 31 -3.28 9.42 6.68
CA ARG A 31 -3.68 9.56 8.09
C ARG A 31 -5.15 9.25 8.31
N PHE A 32 -6.02 9.74 7.44
CA PHE A 32 -7.45 9.43 7.50
C PHE A 32 -7.67 7.92 7.38
N ALA A 33 -7.13 7.29 6.32
CA ALA A 33 -7.31 5.86 6.08
C ALA A 33 -6.72 5.01 7.21
N HIS A 34 -5.55 5.37 7.75
CA HIS A 34 -4.93 4.74 8.92
C HIS A 34 -5.85 4.75 10.16
N SER A 35 -6.56 5.84 10.37
CA SER A 35 -7.45 6.01 11.52
C SER A 35 -8.89 5.51 11.28
N ALA A 36 -9.23 5.09 10.06
CA ALA A 36 -10.60 4.78 9.68
C ALA A 36 -11.18 3.55 10.41
N PHE A 37 -10.34 2.58 10.75
CA PHE A 37 -10.73 1.36 11.46
C PHE A 37 -9.55 0.70 12.17
N PRO A 38 -9.80 -0.15 13.18
CA PRO A 38 -8.75 -0.98 13.80
C PRO A 38 -8.30 -2.12 12.86
N HIS A 39 -7.04 -2.54 12.98
CA HIS A 39 -6.53 -3.70 12.25
C HIS A 39 -7.12 -5.02 12.79
N ASN A 40 -7.51 -5.91 11.84
CA ASN A 40 -7.90 -7.29 12.11
C ASN A 40 -7.51 -8.14 10.91
N GLY A 41 -6.56 -9.06 11.10
CA GLY A 41 -5.99 -9.89 10.03
C GLY A 41 -6.95 -10.88 9.37
N ASP A 42 -8.06 -11.19 10.01
CA ASP A 42 -9.00 -12.25 9.58
C ASP A 42 -10.30 -11.70 8.98
N ASN A 43 -10.65 -10.45 9.31
CA ASN A 43 -11.93 -9.89 8.90
C ASN A 43 -11.87 -9.25 7.51
N GLN A 44 -12.89 -9.50 6.70
CA GLN A 44 -13.03 -8.94 5.36
C GLN A 44 -14.35 -8.17 5.25
N PRO A 45 -14.40 -7.11 4.45
CA PRO A 45 -15.65 -6.40 4.17
C PRO A 45 -16.60 -7.26 3.31
N SER A 46 -17.86 -6.89 3.28
CA SER A 46 -18.86 -7.55 2.43
C SER A 46 -18.60 -7.34 0.92
N SER A 47 -17.79 -6.35 0.58
CA SER A 47 -17.32 -6.05 -0.78
C SER A 47 -15.99 -5.32 -0.71
N SER A 48 -15.13 -5.55 -1.70
CA SER A 48 -13.87 -4.80 -1.87
C SER A 48 -14.06 -3.36 -2.38
N ASP A 49 -15.29 -2.93 -2.64
CA ASP A 49 -15.62 -1.56 -2.99
C ASP A 49 -15.22 -0.58 -1.87
N PRO A 50 -14.39 0.45 -2.15
CA PRO A 50 -13.88 1.36 -1.12
C PRO A 50 -14.98 2.15 -0.40
N ILE A 51 -16.12 2.40 -1.04
CA ILE A 51 -17.28 3.02 -0.38
C ILE A 51 -17.90 2.06 0.65
N THR A 52 -17.98 0.77 0.31
CA THR A 52 -18.45 -0.26 1.24
C THR A 52 -17.49 -0.41 2.41
N ILE A 53 -16.18 -0.49 2.14
CA ILE A 53 -15.14 -0.53 3.19
C ILE A 53 -15.31 0.65 4.15
N LEU A 54 -15.42 1.87 3.63
CA LEU A 54 -15.55 3.07 4.46
C LEU A 54 -16.85 3.07 5.27
N LYS A 55 -17.98 2.68 4.69
CA LYS A 55 -19.27 2.60 5.40
C LYS A 55 -19.26 1.56 6.51
N GLU A 56 -18.69 0.40 6.27
CA GLU A 56 -18.58 -0.66 7.28
C GLU A 56 -17.58 -0.26 8.39
N ALA A 57 -16.48 0.41 8.03
CA ALA A 57 -15.55 1.00 8.99
C ALA A 57 -16.24 2.02 9.90
N GLN A 58 -17.03 2.93 9.33
CA GLN A 58 -17.84 3.89 10.10
C GLN A 58 -18.90 3.22 10.99
N ALA A 59 -19.33 2.00 10.63
CA ALA A 59 -20.20 1.17 11.46
C ALA A 59 -19.44 0.36 12.54
N GLY A 60 -18.11 0.52 12.65
CA GLY A 60 -17.27 -0.10 13.68
C GLY A 60 -16.58 -1.39 13.25
N ALA A 61 -16.56 -1.74 11.96
CA ALA A 61 -15.81 -2.88 11.47
C ALA A 61 -14.28 -2.64 11.53
N SER A 62 -13.52 -3.74 11.58
CA SER A 62 -12.05 -3.77 11.56
C SER A 62 -11.60 -4.64 10.40
N PHE A 63 -10.47 -4.30 9.75
CA PHE A 63 -10.06 -4.96 8.51
C PHE A 63 -8.53 -5.18 8.45
N ARG A 64 -8.08 -5.82 7.35
CA ARG A 64 -6.68 -6.20 7.08
C ARG A 64 -5.87 -5.04 6.45
N CYS A 65 -4.58 -5.26 6.22
CA CYS A 65 -3.72 -4.36 5.45
C CYS A 65 -4.25 -4.06 4.04
N VAL A 66 -4.93 -5.03 3.43
CA VAL A 66 -5.54 -4.90 2.10
C VAL A 66 -6.53 -3.74 2.07
N GLU A 67 -7.45 -3.69 3.01
CA GLU A 67 -8.51 -2.68 3.05
C GLU A 67 -7.99 -1.29 3.41
N TYR A 68 -6.97 -1.20 4.28
CA TYR A 68 -6.25 0.07 4.52
C TYR A 68 -5.68 0.66 3.22
N SER A 69 -4.93 -0.16 2.50
CA SER A 69 -4.24 0.27 1.29
C SER A 69 -5.21 0.53 0.14
N HIS A 70 -6.24 -0.29 0.01
CA HIS A 70 -7.26 -0.11 -1.01
C HIS A 70 -8.05 1.19 -0.81
N LEU A 71 -8.54 1.42 0.42
CA LEU A 71 -9.24 2.65 0.77
C LEU A 71 -8.36 3.89 0.52
N ALA A 72 -7.11 3.86 0.96
CA ALA A 72 -6.19 4.98 0.80
C ALA A 72 -5.89 5.29 -0.68
N ALA A 73 -5.58 4.27 -1.49
CA ALA A 73 -5.29 4.47 -2.91
C ALA A 73 -6.48 5.10 -3.66
N TRP A 74 -7.70 4.63 -3.39
CA TRP A 74 -8.91 5.21 -3.98
C TRP A 74 -9.19 6.63 -3.49
N LEU A 75 -8.97 6.92 -2.21
CA LEU A 75 -9.10 8.28 -1.67
C LEU A 75 -8.03 9.20 -2.26
N MET A 76 -6.79 8.77 -2.40
CA MET A 76 -5.74 9.54 -3.07
C MET A 76 -6.14 9.90 -4.51
N MET A 77 -6.67 8.93 -5.28
CA MET A 77 -7.20 9.21 -6.62
C MET A 77 -8.40 10.15 -6.61
N ALA A 78 -9.30 10.05 -5.63
CA ALA A 78 -10.42 10.96 -5.47
C ALA A 78 -9.99 12.41 -5.19
N HIS A 79 -8.78 12.58 -4.66
CA HIS A 79 -8.13 13.88 -4.46
C HIS A 79 -7.12 14.25 -5.57
N GLY A 80 -7.13 13.52 -6.70
CA GLY A 80 -6.36 13.88 -7.90
C GLY A 80 -4.92 13.39 -7.91
N LEU A 81 -4.54 12.49 -7.03
CA LEU A 81 -3.22 11.86 -7.04
C LEU A 81 -3.24 10.60 -7.92
N GLU A 82 -2.12 10.30 -8.54
CA GLU A 82 -1.87 8.96 -9.07
C GLU A 82 -1.45 8.05 -7.93
N ALA A 83 -2.20 6.99 -7.69
CA ALA A 83 -1.95 6.05 -6.61
C ALA A 83 -2.29 4.63 -7.03
N ARG A 84 -1.62 3.66 -6.39
CA ARG A 84 -1.79 2.23 -6.63
C ARG A 84 -1.54 1.43 -5.36
N THR A 85 -2.12 0.24 -5.28
CA THR A 85 -1.76 -0.74 -4.26
C THR A 85 -0.60 -1.61 -4.74
N LEU A 86 0.28 -1.95 -3.81
CA LEU A 86 1.32 -2.94 -3.98
C LEU A 86 1.09 -4.10 -3.01
N ASN A 87 1.16 -5.33 -3.52
CA ASN A 87 1.34 -6.51 -2.71
C ASN A 87 2.85 -6.79 -2.60
N ILE A 88 3.40 -6.61 -1.42
CA ILE A 88 4.79 -6.93 -1.13
C ILE A 88 4.85 -8.32 -0.47
N MET A 89 5.73 -9.18 -0.96
CA MET A 89 5.70 -10.60 -0.59
C MET A 89 7.08 -11.11 -0.20
N THR A 90 7.09 -12.05 0.74
CA THR A 90 8.31 -12.74 1.18
C THR A 90 8.82 -13.71 0.10
N LYS A 91 10.09 -14.07 0.19
CA LYS A 91 10.74 -15.05 -0.73
C LYS A 91 10.01 -16.39 -0.77
N ASP A 92 9.50 -16.83 0.35
CA ASP A 92 8.85 -18.13 0.58
C ASP A 92 7.31 -18.09 0.44
N VAL A 93 6.77 -16.99 -0.10
CA VAL A 93 5.32 -16.77 -0.23
C VAL A 93 4.56 -17.95 -0.85
N ALA A 94 5.19 -18.70 -1.75
CA ALA A 94 4.56 -19.84 -2.42
C ALA A 94 4.38 -21.06 -1.51
N THR A 95 5.14 -21.16 -0.41
CA THR A 95 5.19 -22.31 0.50
C THR A 95 4.61 -22.03 1.89
N GLU A 96 4.50 -20.77 2.26
CA GLU A 96 3.89 -20.36 3.53
C GLU A 96 2.37 -20.49 3.47
N GLU A 97 1.74 -20.77 4.61
CA GLU A 97 0.28 -20.87 4.72
C GLU A 97 -0.37 -19.53 5.02
N TYR A 98 0.33 -18.66 5.76
CA TYR A 98 -0.19 -17.37 6.21
C TYR A 98 0.94 -16.36 6.43
N GLY A 99 0.62 -15.06 6.36
CA GLY A 99 1.54 -13.97 6.74
C GLY A 99 2.70 -13.72 5.77
N ALA A 100 2.64 -14.25 4.55
CA ALA A 100 3.71 -14.12 3.56
C ALA A 100 3.53 -12.92 2.60
N GLY A 101 2.53 -12.10 2.82
CA GLY A 101 2.28 -10.88 2.05
C GLY A 101 1.78 -9.75 2.93
N HIS A 102 2.08 -8.53 2.50
CA HIS A 102 1.56 -7.28 3.07
C HIS A 102 1.18 -6.34 1.95
N VAL A 103 0.14 -5.55 2.13
CA VAL A 103 -0.34 -4.63 1.09
C VAL A 103 -0.08 -3.20 1.54
N VAL A 104 0.59 -2.45 0.68
CA VAL A 104 0.92 -1.03 0.87
C VAL A 104 0.40 -0.19 -0.29
N VAL A 105 0.53 1.12 -0.19
CA VAL A 105 0.20 2.06 -1.27
C VAL A 105 1.48 2.66 -1.83
N GLU A 106 1.50 2.89 -3.13
CA GLU A 106 2.40 3.88 -3.73
C GLU A 106 1.59 4.99 -4.37
N PHE A 107 2.06 6.22 -4.21
CA PHE A 107 1.53 7.41 -4.87
C PHE A 107 2.64 8.16 -5.61
N TYR A 108 2.29 8.80 -6.74
CA TYR A 108 3.25 9.58 -7.50
C TYR A 108 3.28 11.03 -7.03
N GLU A 109 4.37 11.37 -6.35
CA GLU A 109 4.54 12.73 -5.79
C GLU A 109 4.95 13.74 -6.87
N GLY A 110 5.81 13.35 -7.79
CA GLY A 110 6.33 14.20 -8.85
C GLY A 110 7.81 13.91 -9.14
N GLU A 111 8.49 14.87 -9.78
CA GLU A 111 9.88 14.68 -10.19
C GLU A 111 10.87 14.56 -9.02
N GLU A 112 10.58 15.19 -7.88
CA GLU A 112 11.48 15.21 -6.72
C GLU A 112 11.59 13.83 -6.05
N HIS A 113 10.46 13.16 -5.82
CA HIS A 113 10.41 11.89 -5.11
C HIS A 113 10.02 10.71 -5.99
N GLY A 114 9.33 10.94 -7.11
CA GLY A 114 8.78 9.89 -7.96
C GLY A 114 7.62 9.15 -7.28
N TRP A 115 7.63 7.83 -7.35
CA TRP A 115 6.71 6.99 -6.59
C TRP A 115 7.17 6.89 -5.13
N VAL A 116 6.24 7.06 -4.21
CA VAL A 116 6.46 7.02 -2.75
C VAL A 116 5.62 5.91 -2.14
N MET A 117 6.26 5.01 -1.42
CA MET A 117 5.57 3.97 -0.65
C MET A 117 5.03 4.55 0.67
N ALA A 118 3.78 4.26 0.95
CA ALA A 118 3.13 4.54 2.22
C ALA A 118 2.52 3.24 2.78
N ASP A 119 2.94 2.83 3.97
CA ASP A 119 2.29 1.77 4.71
C ASP A 119 1.14 2.37 5.54
N ILE A 120 -0.06 2.18 5.05
CA ILE A 120 -1.25 2.80 5.65
C ILE A 120 -1.59 2.13 6.98
N GLN A 121 -1.41 0.81 7.10
CA GLN A 121 -1.64 0.10 8.35
C GLN A 121 -0.70 0.58 9.46
N ALA A 122 0.56 0.85 9.14
CA ALA A 122 1.53 1.38 10.10
C ALA A 122 1.44 2.91 10.26
N GLY A 123 0.85 3.61 9.29
CA GLY A 123 0.76 5.07 9.29
C GLY A 123 2.09 5.76 8.96
N VAL A 124 2.90 5.18 8.06
CA VAL A 124 4.27 5.62 7.82
C VAL A 124 4.64 5.74 6.34
N VAL A 125 5.69 6.54 6.12
CA VAL A 125 6.51 6.59 4.90
C VAL A 125 7.98 6.36 5.25
N ALA A 126 8.78 5.99 4.26
CA ALA A 126 10.23 5.82 4.43
C ALA A 126 10.99 6.95 3.72
N ARG A 127 12.08 7.41 4.34
CA ARG A 127 12.98 8.43 3.78
C ARG A 127 14.43 7.98 3.88
N TYR A 128 15.15 8.18 2.79
CA TYR A 128 16.60 8.08 2.79
C TYR A 128 17.20 9.43 2.35
N GLU A 129 18.06 10.00 3.19
CA GLU A 129 18.53 11.39 3.05
C GLU A 129 17.35 12.38 2.96
N THR A 130 17.19 13.04 1.82
CA THR A 130 16.09 14.00 1.58
C THR A 130 14.93 13.40 0.80
N LYS A 131 15.10 12.19 0.21
CA LYS A 131 14.15 11.57 -0.71
C LYS A 131 13.24 10.57 0.00
N LEU A 132 11.93 10.71 -0.21
CA LEU A 132 10.96 9.67 0.11
C LEU A 132 11.14 8.49 -0.85
N GLN A 133 10.93 7.28 -0.35
CA GLN A 133 11.30 6.05 -1.04
C GLN A 133 10.08 5.32 -1.62
N SER A 134 10.22 4.82 -2.84
CA SER A 134 9.35 3.75 -3.36
C SER A 134 9.65 2.42 -2.66
N ALA A 135 8.80 1.42 -2.85
CA ALA A 135 9.04 0.09 -2.28
C ALA A 135 10.35 -0.53 -2.77
N LEU A 136 10.70 -0.34 -4.05
CA LEU A 136 11.96 -0.83 -4.59
C LEU A 136 13.17 -0.12 -3.99
N GLU A 137 13.14 1.21 -3.89
CA GLU A 137 14.21 1.98 -3.28
C GLU A 137 14.38 1.63 -1.81
N LEU A 138 13.27 1.45 -1.09
CA LEU A 138 13.30 1.02 0.30
C LEU A 138 13.88 -0.39 0.44
N SER A 139 13.58 -1.33 -0.45
CA SER A 139 14.19 -2.67 -0.42
C SER A 139 15.72 -2.64 -0.47
N GLN A 140 16.27 -1.63 -1.14
CA GLN A 140 17.72 -1.42 -1.28
C GLN A 140 18.34 -0.59 -0.15
N SER A 141 17.55 0.19 0.57
CA SER A 141 18.01 1.17 1.56
C SER A 141 17.46 0.95 2.97
N ILE A 142 16.72 -0.12 3.24
CA ILE A 142 15.97 -0.31 4.48
C ILE A 142 16.83 -0.23 5.74
N ASP A 143 18.10 -0.63 5.68
CA ASP A 143 19.03 -0.55 6.80
C ASP A 143 19.29 0.90 7.25
N VAL A 144 19.39 1.81 6.29
CA VAL A 144 19.77 3.21 6.51
C VAL A 144 18.61 4.20 6.41
N ALA A 145 17.47 3.77 5.84
CA ALA A 145 16.29 4.60 5.74
C ALA A 145 15.71 4.94 7.13
N SER A 146 15.21 6.15 7.27
CA SER A 146 14.39 6.57 8.41
C SER A 146 12.91 6.29 8.12
N ILE A 147 12.17 5.90 9.15
CA ILE A 147 10.71 5.73 9.09
C ILE A 147 10.05 6.94 9.75
N GLU A 148 9.13 7.55 9.03
CA GLU A 148 8.42 8.75 9.45
C GLU A 148 6.92 8.49 9.48
N GLY A 149 6.25 8.93 10.54
CA GLY A 149 4.79 8.92 10.61
C GLY A 149 4.17 9.92 9.62
N PHE A 150 2.90 9.75 9.30
CA PHE A 150 2.17 10.69 8.44
C PHE A 150 2.05 12.11 9.05
N ASP A 151 2.46 12.30 10.28
CA ASP A 151 2.59 13.61 10.94
C ASP A 151 3.96 14.27 10.73
N GLY A 152 4.84 13.64 9.95
CA GLY A 152 6.19 14.09 9.65
C GLY A 152 7.19 13.89 10.79
N LYS A 153 6.81 13.20 11.86
CA LYS A 153 7.71 12.89 12.96
C LYS A 153 8.33 11.51 12.78
N ARG A 154 9.47 11.31 13.47
CA ARG A 154 10.07 9.98 13.56
C ARG A 154 9.03 8.99 14.10
N PHE A 155 8.85 7.88 13.38
CA PHE A 155 7.95 6.83 13.80
C PHE A 155 8.45 6.19 15.09
N THR A 156 7.52 6.04 16.03
CA THR A 156 7.73 5.25 17.24
C THR A 156 6.71 4.13 17.20
N GLU A 157 7.20 2.92 17.12
CA GLU A 157 6.33 1.75 17.04
C GLU A 157 5.43 1.64 18.27
N PRO A 158 4.11 1.46 18.09
CA PRO A 158 3.22 1.09 19.18
C PRO A 158 3.62 -0.27 19.75
N GLU A 159 3.60 -0.41 21.06
CA GLU A 159 4.04 -1.62 21.75
C GLU A 159 3.37 -2.89 21.18
N GLY A 160 4.19 -3.83 20.70
CA GLY A 160 3.75 -5.14 20.22
C GLY A 160 3.13 -5.17 18.82
N MET A 161 3.08 -4.06 18.08
CA MET A 161 2.43 -4.03 16.78
C MET A 161 3.19 -4.81 15.70
N PHE A 162 4.52 -4.63 15.61
CA PHE A 162 5.39 -5.25 14.59
C PHE A 162 6.52 -6.08 15.19
N GLY A 163 6.37 -6.56 16.44
CA GLY A 163 7.38 -7.36 17.13
C GLY A 163 8.56 -6.57 17.68
N GLY A 164 8.49 -5.23 17.70
CA GLY A 164 9.48 -4.36 18.34
C GLY A 164 10.41 -3.62 17.39
N ASP A 165 10.43 -3.97 16.09
CA ASP A 165 11.16 -3.23 15.05
C ASP A 165 10.44 -3.34 13.70
N TYR A 166 9.77 -2.26 13.32
CA TYR A 166 9.03 -2.19 12.06
C TYR A 166 9.90 -2.50 10.82
N LYS A 167 11.16 -2.06 10.78
CA LYS A 167 12.03 -2.33 9.62
C LYS A 167 12.38 -3.80 9.52
N GLU A 168 12.71 -4.44 10.63
CA GLU A 168 12.99 -5.88 10.67
C GLU A 168 11.75 -6.70 10.30
N TRP A 169 10.56 -6.25 10.73
CA TRP A 169 9.30 -6.87 10.35
C TRP A 169 8.98 -6.69 8.86
N LEU A 170 9.18 -5.48 8.30
CA LEU A 170 8.86 -5.16 6.91
C LEU A 170 9.84 -5.79 5.91
N ARG A 171 11.12 -5.89 6.26
CA ARG A 171 12.21 -6.33 5.38
C ARG A 171 11.91 -7.60 4.57
N PRO A 172 11.42 -8.70 5.13
CA PRO A 172 11.14 -9.92 4.37
C PRO A 172 10.11 -9.72 3.26
N TYR A 173 9.14 -8.83 3.45
CA TYR A 173 8.08 -8.56 2.48
C TYR A 173 8.56 -7.78 1.25
N LEU A 174 9.66 -7.05 1.35
CA LEU A 174 10.21 -6.29 0.22
C LEU A 174 10.95 -7.16 -0.80
N TYR A 175 10.72 -8.48 -0.81
CA TYR A 175 11.40 -9.40 -1.71
C TYR A 175 10.77 -9.44 -3.11
N PHE A 176 9.46 -9.63 -3.21
CA PHE A 176 8.70 -9.52 -4.44
C PHE A 176 7.76 -8.32 -4.36
N LEU A 177 7.75 -7.49 -5.40
CA LEU A 177 6.83 -6.35 -5.49
C LEU A 177 5.84 -6.62 -6.62
N ASP A 178 4.58 -6.79 -6.28
CA ASP A 178 3.50 -7.13 -7.20
C ASP A 178 2.47 -5.99 -7.23
N ARG A 179 2.09 -5.57 -8.43
CA ARG A 179 1.02 -4.61 -8.62
C ARG A 179 0.03 -5.06 -9.68
N SER A 180 -1.24 -4.73 -9.48
CA SER A 180 -2.21 -4.73 -10.57
C SER A 180 -1.83 -3.68 -11.62
N PRO A 181 -2.02 -3.97 -12.92
CA PRO A 181 -1.89 -2.95 -13.97
C PRO A 181 -2.92 -1.84 -13.83
N LYS A 182 -4.04 -2.12 -13.16
CA LYS A 182 -5.14 -1.17 -12.91
C LYS A 182 -5.56 -1.23 -11.44
N LEU A 183 -6.01 -0.10 -10.91
CA LEU A 183 -6.77 -0.09 -9.67
C LEU A 183 -8.12 -0.77 -9.91
N ASN A 184 -8.31 -1.93 -9.29
CA ASN A 184 -9.51 -2.71 -9.44
C ASN A 184 -10.17 -2.92 -8.07
N TYR A 185 -11.53 -2.98 -8.04
CA TYR A 185 -12.31 -3.25 -6.83
C TYR A 185 -12.03 -4.63 -6.23
N GLU A 186 -11.55 -5.55 -7.05
CA GLU A 186 -11.32 -6.94 -6.68
C GLU A 186 -9.85 -7.28 -6.92
N TYR A 187 -8.99 -6.94 -5.97
CA TYR A 187 -7.54 -7.13 -6.03
C TYR A 187 -7.10 -8.53 -6.48
N PHE A 188 -7.85 -9.58 -6.14
CA PHE A 188 -7.55 -10.96 -6.52
C PHE A 188 -8.31 -11.48 -7.76
N ILE A 189 -9.14 -10.66 -8.39
CA ILE A 189 -9.98 -11.05 -9.54
C ILE A 189 -9.71 -10.13 -10.74
N ASP A 190 -8.52 -9.53 -10.81
CA ASP A 190 -8.13 -8.79 -12.00
C ASP A 190 -7.99 -9.79 -13.17
N PRO A 191 -8.72 -9.59 -14.29
CA PRO A 191 -8.58 -10.45 -15.46
C PRO A 191 -7.24 -10.25 -16.20
N GLU A 192 -6.47 -9.24 -15.84
CA GLU A 192 -5.16 -8.95 -16.42
C GLU A 192 -4.04 -9.48 -15.52
N PRO A 193 -2.97 -10.07 -16.09
CA PRO A 193 -1.82 -10.49 -15.32
C PRO A 193 -1.20 -9.33 -14.56
N HIS A 194 -0.87 -9.56 -13.29
CA HIS A 194 -0.17 -8.57 -12.49
C HIS A 194 1.27 -8.38 -12.94
N LEU A 195 1.79 -7.17 -12.77
CA LEU A 195 3.20 -6.87 -13.01
C LEU A 195 3.99 -7.12 -11.74
N ILE A 196 5.10 -7.88 -11.87
CA ILE A 196 5.94 -8.20 -10.72
C ILE A 196 7.40 -7.84 -10.96
N LEU A 197 8.04 -7.24 -9.93
CA LEU A 197 9.49 -7.17 -9.81
C LEU A 197 10.00 -8.38 -9.04
N VAL A 198 11.01 -9.02 -9.61
CA VAL A 198 11.65 -10.22 -9.09
C VAL A 198 13.14 -9.91 -8.93
N PRO A 199 13.78 -10.26 -7.80
CA PRO A 199 15.22 -10.12 -7.65
C PRO A 199 16.01 -10.88 -8.74
N ASP A 200 17.16 -10.35 -9.12
CA ASP A 200 18.00 -10.95 -10.15
C ASP A 200 18.35 -12.42 -9.82
N GLY A 201 18.12 -13.29 -10.78
CA GLY A 201 18.40 -14.72 -10.65
C GLY A 201 17.28 -15.55 -10.04
N ASP A 202 16.23 -14.94 -9.53
CA ASP A 202 15.06 -15.64 -9.01
C ASP A 202 13.92 -15.74 -10.04
N SER A 203 12.92 -16.52 -9.71
CA SER A 203 11.71 -16.69 -10.53
C SER A 203 10.49 -16.16 -9.78
N PRO A 204 9.46 -15.65 -10.48
CA PRO A 204 8.24 -15.20 -9.83
C PRO A 204 7.53 -16.36 -9.12
N PRO A 205 6.87 -16.11 -7.99
CA PRO A 205 6.11 -17.12 -7.29
C PRO A 205 4.90 -17.55 -8.12
N LYS A 206 4.55 -18.84 -8.07
CA LYS A 206 3.39 -19.39 -8.78
C LYS A 206 2.11 -19.33 -7.96
N TYR A 207 2.26 -19.23 -6.66
CA TYR A 207 1.16 -19.22 -5.71
C TYR A 207 1.40 -18.17 -4.63
N PHE A 208 0.33 -17.58 -4.15
CA PHE A 208 0.30 -16.82 -2.92
C PHE A 208 -0.25 -17.73 -1.82
N GLN A 209 0.53 -17.95 -0.78
CA GLN A 209 0.16 -18.74 0.40
C GLN A 209 -0.45 -20.10 0.04
N ARG A 210 0.23 -20.87 -0.81
CA ARG A 210 -0.11 -22.22 -1.28
C ARG A 210 -1.41 -22.34 -2.08
N THR A 211 -2.37 -21.49 -1.87
CA THR A 211 -3.75 -21.67 -2.34
C THR A 211 -4.14 -20.80 -3.52
N HIS A 212 -3.66 -19.55 -3.58
CA HIS A 212 -4.05 -18.63 -4.63
C HIS A 212 -3.02 -18.65 -5.77
N LYS A 213 -3.42 -19.20 -6.91
CA LYS A 213 -2.59 -19.18 -8.12
C LYS A 213 -2.42 -17.73 -8.58
N LEU A 214 -1.17 -17.33 -8.80
CA LEU A 214 -0.83 -16.02 -9.31
C LEU A 214 -0.69 -16.07 -10.83
N ASP A 215 -1.17 -15.03 -11.49
CA ASP A 215 -0.93 -14.76 -12.91
C ASP A 215 -0.06 -13.50 -13.01
N LEU A 216 1.23 -13.70 -13.26
CA LEU A 216 2.26 -12.68 -13.11
C LEU A 216 3.08 -12.52 -14.39
N VAL A 217 3.38 -11.27 -14.74
CA VAL A 217 4.34 -10.91 -15.78
C VAL A 217 5.53 -10.20 -15.12
N THR A 218 6.71 -10.83 -15.20
CA THR A 218 7.94 -10.19 -14.74
C THR A 218 8.31 -9.04 -15.68
N VAL A 219 8.57 -7.88 -15.11
CA VAL A 219 8.94 -6.67 -15.83
C VAL A 219 10.20 -6.04 -15.26
N ALA A 220 10.89 -5.22 -16.05
CA ALA A 220 11.98 -4.39 -15.54
C ALA A 220 11.44 -3.20 -14.71
N SER A 221 12.31 -2.63 -13.87
CA SER A 221 11.91 -1.57 -12.95
C SER A 221 11.39 -0.30 -13.63
N ASP A 222 11.92 0.06 -14.79
CA ASP A 222 11.47 1.19 -15.60
C ASP A 222 10.04 1.00 -16.12
N ILE A 223 9.67 -0.24 -16.49
CA ILE A 223 8.30 -0.58 -16.88
C ILE A 223 7.38 -0.61 -15.65
N PHE A 224 7.87 -1.17 -14.54
CA PHE A 224 7.10 -1.24 -13.30
C PHE A 224 6.76 0.15 -12.74
N TYR A 225 7.69 1.10 -12.83
CA TYR A 225 7.54 2.47 -12.34
C TYR A 225 7.18 3.50 -13.42
N CYS A 226 6.83 3.05 -14.62
CA CYS A 226 6.28 3.93 -15.66
C CYS A 226 4.98 4.60 -15.16
N VAL A 227 4.90 5.92 -15.35
CA VAL A 227 3.74 6.78 -15.00
C VAL A 227 2.80 6.90 -16.20
#